data_afdba6f77d46b000aad6390ab2e0ce28
#
_entry.id   afdba6f77d46b000aad6390ab2e0ce28
#
_cell.length_a   1.000
_cell.length_b   1.000
_cell.length_c   1.000
_cell.angle_alpha   90.00
_cell.angle_beta   90.00
_cell.angle_gamma   90.00
#
_symmetry.space_group_name_H-M   'P 1'
#
loop_
_entity.id
_entity.type
_entity.pdbx_description
1 polymer ?
#
loop_
_entity_poly.entity_id
_entity_poly.type
_entity_poly.pdbx_seq_one_letter_code
_entity_poly.pdbx_strand_id
1 'polypeptide(L)'
;MATKKIDVFQSFEDTDMKHLQTVYLDKHGFEAEEISKWTGYAVSTIRGYIRKFASLVEKACATFYHITQKVKAVMRGGRQLVYLYKFYYENGELICSKVGTTTRLPEQRLKEEITYYKKHGIEVDRGEICSVIDCGAIPAEGAESYARAEYIKKYPDCFHKNDRFFGIDISTRSFNSIINSYLGMEETPA
;
A
#
# COMPACT_ATOMS: atom_id res chain seq x y z
N MET A 1 8.16 3.02 -26.03
CA MET A 1 8.14 3.20 -24.57
C MET A 1 8.02 1.84 -23.93
N ALA A 2 9.04 1.37 -23.22
CA ALA A 2 9.00 0.10 -22.52
C ALA A 2 8.07 0.26 -21.30
N THR A 3 6.95 -0.42 -21.31
CA THR A 3 6.06 -0.53 -20.15
C THR A 3 6.89 -1.15 -19.02
N LYS A 4 7.23 -0.36 -17.99
CA LYS A 4 7.88 -0.89 -16.78
C LYS A 4 7.02 -2.05 -16.29
N LYS A 5 7.59 -3.26 -16.22
CA LYS A 5 6.93 -4.42 -15.62
C LYS A 5 6.54 -4.04 -14.20
N ILE A 6 5.26 -4.07 -13.93
CA ILE A 6 4.73 -3.84 -12.58
C ILE A 6 4.95 -5.13 -11.83
N ASP A 7 5.91 -5.14 -10.94
CA ASP A 7 6.05 -6.24 -9.97
C ASP A 7 5.13 -5.92 -8.79
N VAL A 8 3.85 -6.20 -8.96
CA VAL A 8 2.82 -6.05 -7.90
C VAL A 8 3.15 -6.95 -6.71
N PHE A 9 3.93 -7.97 -6.97
CA PHE A 9 4.49 -8.87 -6.00
C PHE A 9 6.00 -8.81 -6.19
N GLN A 10 6.73 -8.37 -5.18
CA GLN A 10 8.19 -8.47 -5.19
C GLN A 10 8.59 -9.81 -5.79
N SER A 11 9.58 -9.82 -6.68
CA SER A 11 10.11 -11.04 -7.25
C SER A 11 10.54 -11.96 -6.11
N PHE A 12 9.65 -12.85 -5.71
CA PHE A 12 10.00 -13.85 -4.73
C PHE A 12 11.07 -14.74 -5.35
N GLU A 13 12.23 -14.79 -4.75
CA GLU A 13 13.29 -15.72 -5.13
C GLU A 13 12.86 -17.17 -4.89
N ASP A 14 11.94 -17.36 -3.95
CA ASP A 14 11.36 -18.65 -3.61
C ASP A 14 10.36 -19.12 -4.67
N THR A 15 10.67 -20.25 -5.30
CA THR A 15 9.84 -20.90 -6.32
C THR A 15 8.43 -21.20 -5.80
N ASP A 16 8.29 -21.56 -4.52
CA ASP A 16 6.99 -21.87 -3.92
C ASP A 16 6.08 -20.65 -3.87
N MET A 17 6.63 -19.48 -3.62
CA MET A 17 5.84 -18.23 -3.59
C MET A 17 5.32 -17.84 -4.98
N LYS A 18 6.08 -18.08 -6.04
CA LYS A 18 5.64 -17.85 -7.43
C LYS A 18 4.44 -18.72 -7.80
N HIS A 19 4.46 -19.99 -7.38
CA HIS A 19 3.34 -20.91 -7.60
C HIS A 19 2.09 -20.48 -6.82
N LEU A 20 2.25 -20.11 -5.55
CA LEU A 20 1.16 -19.61 -4.71
C LEU A 20 0.54 -18.34 -5.28
N GLN A 21 1.36 -17.41 -5.77
CA GLN A 21 0.91 -16.19 -6.41
C GLN A 21 0.03 -16.48 -7.63
N THR A 22 0.49 -17.38 -8.51
CA THR A 22 -0.25 -17.75 -9.72
C THR A 22 -1.61 -18.36 -9.38
N VAL A 23 -1.64 -19.32 -8.43
CA VAL A 23 -2.88 -19.96 -7.99
C VAL A 23 -3.81 -18.98 -7.30
N TYR A 24 -3.26 -18.03 -6.52
CA TYR A 24 -4.02 -16.98 -5.87
C TYR A 24 -4.74 -16.07 -6.88
N LEU A 25 -4.03 -15.62 -7.92
CA LEU A 25 -4.57 -14.75 -8.95
C LEU A 25 -5.68 -15.46 -9.76
N ASP A 26 -5.45 -16.71 -10.14
CA ASP A 26 -6.45 -17.54 -10.82
C ASP A 26 -7.72 -17.69 -9.97
N LYS A 27 -7.59 -18.01 -8.68
CA LYS A 27 -8.73 -18.10 -7.74
C LYS A 27 -9.53 -16.80 -7.67
N HIS A 28 -8.89 -15.65 -7.88
CA HIS A 28 -9.55 -14.35 -7.89
C HIS A 28 -10.08 -13.92 -9.27
N GLY A 29 -10.11 -14.84 -10.23
CA GLY A 29 -10.75 -14.66 -11.53
C GLY A 29 -9.92 -13.90 -12.55
N PHE A 30 -8.58 -13.95 -12.42
CA PHE A 30 -7.69 -13.43 -13.44
C PHE A 30 -7.35 -14.51 -14.47
N GLU A 31 -7.51 -14.17 -15.74
CA GLU A 31 -7.17 -15.08 -16.84
C GLU A 31 -5.66 -15.27 -16.96
N ALA A 32 -5.23 -16.43 -17.48
CA ALA A 32 -3.81 -16.76 -17.60
C ALA A 32 -3.03 -15.73 -18.43
N GLU A 33 -3.66 -15.08 -19.39
CA GLU A 33 -3.12 -13.99 -20.20
C GLU A 33 -2.88 -12.72 -19.40
N GLU A 34 -3.77 -12.41 -18.45
CA GLU A 34 -3.62 -11.29 -17.52
C GLU A 34 -2.50 -11.55 -16.53
N ILE A 35 -2.50 -12.74 -15.92
CA ILE A 35 -1.44 -13.19 -15.02
C ILE A 35 -0.07 -13.15 -15.71
N SER A 36 -0.01 -13.55 -17.00
CA SER A 36 1.21 -13.48 -17.81
C SER A 36 1.74 -12.06 -17.94
N LYS A 37 0.87 -11.08 -18.18
CA LYS A 37 1.26 -9.66 -18.29
C LYS A 37 1.88 -9.14 -16.97
N TRP A 38 1.37 -9.61 -15.84
CA TRP A 38 1.79 -9.15 -14.50
C TRP A 38 3.05 -9.84 -13.99
N THR A 39 3.12 -11.17 -14.17
CA THR A 39 4.23 -11.98 -13.65
C THR A 39 5.39 -12.08 -14.63
N GLY A 40 5.14 -11.82 -15.91
CA GLY A 40 6.12 -12.01 -16.98
C GLY A 40 6.37 -13.47 -17.35
N TYR A 41 5.58 -14.42 -16.79
CA TYR A 41 5.65 -15.84 -17.19
C TYR A 41 4.89 -16.09 -18.48
N ALA A 42 5.33 -17.08 -19.26
CA ALA A 42 4.56 -17.50 -20.42
C ALA A 42 3.19 -18.05 -20.01
N VAL A 43 2.16 -17.80 -20.80
CA VAL A 43 0.78 -18.28 -20.54
C VAL A 43 0.72 -19.80 -20.33
N SER A 44 1.50 -20.56 -21.12
CA SER A 44 1.62 -22.01 -20.96
C SER A 44 2.17 -22.43 -19.57
N THR A 45 3.15 -21.68 -19.07
CA THR A 45 3.73 -21.89 -17.74
C THR A 45 2.69 -21.63 -16.66
N ILE A 46 1.93 -20.52 -16.79
CA ILE A 46 0.87 -20.16 -15.85
C ILE A 46 -0.22 -21.22 -15.82
N ARG A 47 -0.71 -21.67 -16.96
CA ARG A 47 -1.70 -22.76 -17.05
C ARG A 47 -1.16 -24.06 -16.44
N GLY A 48 0.14 -24.34 -16.63
CA GLY A 48 0.83 -25.47 -15.98
C GLY A 48 0.82 -25.34 -14.45
N TYR A 49 1.14 -24.17 -13.92
CA TYR A 49 1.14 -23.91 -12.47
C TYR A 49 -0.26 -24.00 -11.87
N ILE A 50 -1.27 -23.37 -12.48
CA ILE A 50 -2.68 -23.46 -12.05
C ILE A 50 -3.09 -24.93 -11.91
N ARG A 51 -2.84 -25.74 -12.93
CA ARG A 51 -3.19 -27.17 -12.91
C ARG A 51 -2.42 -27.96 -11.86
N LYS A 52 -1.10 -27.76 -11.78
CA LYS A 52 -0.20 -28.53 -10.90
C LYS A 52 -0.41 -28.18 -9.44
N PHE A 53 -0.69 -26.92 -9.11
CA PHE A 53 -0.74 -26.41 -7.76
C PHE A 53 -2.15 -26.01 -7.29
N ALA A 54 -3.19 -26.48 -7.99
CA ALA A 54 -4.60 -26.19 -7.63
C ALA A 54 -4.93 -26.56 -6.15
N SER A 55 -4.31 -27.60 -5.61
CA SER A 55 -4.48 -27.99 -4.22
C SER A 55 -3.91 -27.00 -3.20
N LEU A 56 -3.09 -26.06 -3.63
CA LEU A 56 -2.49 -25.03 -2.76
C LEU A 56 -3.32 -23.74 -2.69
N VAL A 57 -4.53 -23.74 -3.26
CA VAL A 57 -5.37 -22.52 -3.34
C VAL A 57 -5.67 -21.92 -1.96
N GLU A 58 -5.96 -22.73 -0.96
CA GLU A 58 -6.23 -22.24 0.40
C GLU A 58 -4.99 -21.63 1.04
N LYS A 59 -3.82 -22.27 0.88
CA LYS A 59 -2.54 -21.73 1.35
C LYS A 59 -2.20 -20.43 0.64
N ALA A 60 -2.44 -20.35 -0.69
CA ALA A 60 -2.24 -19.14 -1.47
C ALA A 60 -3.14 -17.99 -0.98
N CYS A 61 -4.43 -18.27 -0.75
CA CYS A 61 -5.37 -17.27 -0.24
C CYS A 61 -5.00 -16.80 1.17
N ALA A 62 -4.57 -17.68 2.05
CA ALA A 62 -4.10 -17.31 3.38
C ALA A 62 -2.84 -16.43 3.31
N THR A 63 -1.88 -16.78 2.45
CA THR A 63 -0.63 -16.04 2.27
C THR A 63 -0.87 -14.63 1.73
N PHE A 64 -1.78 -14.49 0.75
CA PHE A 64 -2.02 -13.22 0.06
C PHE A 64 -3.31 -12.50 0.52
N TYR A 65 -3.93 -12.97 1.59
CA TYR A 65 -5.21 -12.42 2.09
C TYR A 65 -5.19 -10.90 2.25
N HIS A 66 -4.13 -10.35 2.83
CA HIS A 66 -4.01 -8.93 3.13
C HIS A 66 -3.92 -8.03 1.90
N ILE A 67 -3.53 -8.59 0.75
CA ILE A 67 -3.36 -7.82 -0.48
C ILE A 67 -4.52 -8.00 -1.46
N THR A 68 -5.50 -8.88 -1.15
CA THR A 68 -6.58 -9.25 -2.08
C THR A 68 -7.31 -8.06 -2.70
N GLN A 69 -7.76 -7.12 -1.88
CA GLN A 69 -8.54 -5.97 -2.37
C GLN A 69 -7.66 -4.99 -3.13
N LYS A 70 -6.44 -4.77 -2.66
CA LYS A 70 -5.50 -3.82 -3.22
C LYS A 70 -4.96 -4.32 -4.56
N VAL A 71 -4.61 -5.60 -4.64
CA VAL A 71 -4.21 -6.24 -5.90
C VAL A 71 -5.30 -6.12 -6.96
N LYS A 72 -6.56 -6.40 -6.60
CA LYS A 72 -7.69 -6.24 -7.52
C LYS A 72 -7.83 -4.79 -8.00
N ALA A 73 -7.62 -3.81 -7.14
CA ALA A 73 -7.68 -2.40 -7.51
C ALA A 73 -6.56 -2.03 -8.49
N VAL A 74 -5.31 -2.42 -8.20
CA VAL A 74 -4.15 -2.17 -9.09
C VAL A 74 -4.34 -2.82 -10.45
N MET A 75 -4.69 -4.11 -10.48
CA MET A 75 -4.82 -4.87 -11.72
C MET A 75 -5.98 -4.42 -12.61
N ARG A 76 -6.96 -3.72 -12.04
CA ARG A 76 -8.08 -3.11 -12.78
C ARG A 76 -7.88 -1.63 -13.08
N GLY A 77 -6.65 -1.11 -12.92
CA GLY A 77 -6.33 0.30 -13.11
C GLY A 77 -6.82 1.19 -11.97
N GLY A 78 -7.07 0.62 -10.79
CA GLY A 78 -7.40 1.38 -9.59
C GLY A 78 -6.21 2.21 -9.10
N ARG A 79 -6.50 3.38 -8.52
CA ARG A 79 -5.47 4.24 -7.93
C ARG A 79 -4.85 3.56 -6.71
N GLN A 80 -3.54 3.72 -6.57
CA GLN A 80 -2.77 3.30 -5.41
C GLN A 80 -2.23 4.56 -4.74
N LEU A 81 -2.94 5.04 -3.73
CA LEU A 81 -2.62 6.29 -3.08
C LEU A 81 -1.95 6.02 -1.74
N VAL A 82 -0.80 6.65 -1.51
CA VAL A 82 -0.21 6.80 -0.18
C VAL A 82 -0.46 8.22 0.31
N TYR A 83 -0.80 8.37 1.58
CA TYR A 83 -1.20 9.64 2.13
C TYR A 83 -0.53 9.97 3.46
N LEU A 84 -0.42 11.26 3.75
CA LEU A 84 -0.13 11.82 5.04
C LEU A 84 -1.34 12.59 5.55
N TYR A 85 -1.92 12.15 6.66
CA TYR A 85 -2.97 12.86 7.37
C TYR A 85 -2.46 13.34 8.73
N LYS A 86 -3.04 14.44 9.21
CA LYS A 86 -2.84 14.94 10.58
C LYS A 86 -4.18 15.06 11.28
N PHE A 87 -4.19 14.78 12.57
CA PHE A 87 -5.38 14.86 13.41
C PHE A 87 -5.10 15.76 14.60
N TYR A 88 -6.08 16.57 14.97
CA TYR A 88 -5.94 17.62 15.95
C TYR A 88 -7.06 17.57 16.99
N TYR A 89 -6.72 17.97 18.23
CA TYR A 89 -7.68 18.30 19.27
C TYR A 89 -8.36 19.64 19.00
N GLU A 90 -9.43 19.97 19.75
CA GLU A 90 -10.16 21.23 19.65
C GLU A 90 -9.28 22.45 19.95
N ASN A 91 -8.30 22.30 20.85
CA ASN A 91 -7.32 23.34 21.17
C ASN A 91 -6.26 23.55 20.07
N GLY A 92 -6.34 22.81 18.96
CA GLY A 92 -5.40 22.87 17.84
C GLY A 92 -4.11 22.06 18.03
N GLU A 93 -3.92 21.39 19.16
CA GLU A 93 -2.77 20.52 19.35
C GLU A 93 -2.83 19.29 18.45
N LEU A 94 -1.67 18.87 17.95
CA LEU A 94 -1.54 17.69 17.09
C LEU A 94 -1.69 16.40 17.92
N ILE A 95 -2.67 15.60 17.58
CA ILE A 95 -2.83 14.24 18.12
C ILE A 95 -1.76 13.32 17.52
N CYS A 96 -1.76 13.22 16.20
CA CYS A 96 -0.78 12.40 15.48
C CYS A 96 -0.70 12.76 14.00
N SER A 97 0.43 12.40 13.38
CA SER A 97 0.57 12.22 11.95
C SER A 97 0.34 10.77 11.60
N LYS A 98 -0.41 10.49 10.53
CA LYS A 98 -0.71 9.15 10.04
C LYS A 98 -0.25 8.99 8.61
N VAL A 99 0.59 8.00 8.37
CA VAL A 99 0.96 7.53 7.03
C VAL A 99 0.11 6.31 6.71
N GLY A 100 -0.53 6.29 5.55
CA GLY A 100 -1.38 5.16 5.19
C GLY A 100 -1.67 5.07 3.70
N THR A 101 -2.43 4.07 3.31
CA THR A 101 -2.78 3.81 1.92
C THR A 101 -4.28 3.75 1.70
N THR A 102 -4.70 4.10 0.49
CA THR A 102 -6.09 3.96 0.08
C THR A 102 -6.22 3.76 -1.43
N THR A 103 -7.25 3.04 -1.83
CA THR A 103 -7.72 2.95 -3.23
C THR A 103 -8.96 3.80 -3.45
N ARG A 104 -9.45 4.47 -2.40
CA ARG A 104 -10.66 5.31 -2.40
C ARG A 104 -10.27 6.78 -2.45
N LEU A 105 -11.30 7.64 -2.52
CA LEU A 105 -11.11 9.08 -2.38
C LEU A 105 -10.50 9.40 -1.00
N PRO A 106 -9.43 10.22 -0.96
CA PRO A 106 -8.76 10.57 0.30
C PRO A 106 -9.70 11.16 1.35
N GLU A 107 -10.68 11.97 0.93
CA GLU A 107 -11.66 12.59 1.81
C GLU A 107 -12.59 11.56 2.48
N GLN A 108 -12.97 10.52 1.77
CA GLN A 108 -13.76 9.42 2.34
C GLN A 108 -12.92 8.65 3.37
N ARG A 109 -11.68 8.38 3.04
CA ARG A 109 -10.76 7.70 3.96
C ARG A 109 -10.51 8.53 5.21
N LEU A 110 -10.34 9.84 5.10
CA LEU A 110 -10.18 10.74 6.24
C LEU A 110 -11.41 10.69 7.18
N LYS A 111 -12.63 10.72 6.62
CA LYS A 111 -13.86 10.61 7.41
C LYS A 111 -13.95 9.26 8.16
N GLU A 112 -13.54 8.17 7.53
CA GLU A 112 -13.47 6.85 8.17
C GLU A 112 -12.49 6.85 9.35
N GLU A 113 -11.33 7.48 9.21
CA GLU A 113 -10.33 7.61 10.27
C GLU A 113 -10.85 8.44 11.44
N ILE A 114 -11.48 9.59 11.20
CA ILE A 114 -12.09 10.41 12.25
C ILE A 114 -13.17 9.59 13.01
N THR A 115 -13.99 8.86 12.27
CA THR A 115 -15.01 7.98 12.87
C THR A 115 -14.38 6.88 13.72
N TYR A 116 -13.27 6.31 13.25
CA TYR A 116 -12.51 5.31 14.00
C TYR A 116 -11.99 5.88 15.33
N TYR A 117 -11.38 7.08 15.33
CA TYR A 117 -10.89 7.73 16.55
C TYR A 117 -12.00 7.96 17.56
N LYS A 118 -13.14 8.53 17.12
CA LYS A 118 -14.31 8.76 17.98
C LYS A 118 -14.85 7.48 18.64
N LYS A 119 -14.91 6.38 17.89
CA LYS A 119 -15.29 5.06 18.43
C LYS A 119 -14.33 4.52 19.48
N HIS A 120 -13.09 4.95 19.47
CA HIS A 120 -12.06 4.52 20.43
C HIS A 120 -11.80 5.55 21.54
N GLY A 121 -12.72 6.51 21.71
CA GLY A 121 -12.65 7.49 22.80
C GLY A 121 -11.58 8.56 22.60
N ILE A 122 -11.10 8.76 21.40
CA ILE A 122 -10.15 9.83 21.07
C ILE A 122 -10.96 10.98 20.45
N GLU A 123 -10.99 12.12 21.13
CA GLU A 123 -11.69 13.33 20.69
C GLU A 123 -10.87 14.03 19.61
N VAL A 124 -11.18 13.70 18.37
CA VAL A 124 -10.63 14.38 17.19
C VAL A 124 -11.61 15.47 16.78
N ASP A 125 -11.14 16.73 16.81
CA ASP A 125 -11.89 17.88 16.28
C ASP A 125 -11.81 17.90 14.76
N ARG A 126 -10.60 17.91 14.22
CA ARG A 126 -10.38 17.92 12.78
C ARG A 126 -9.29 16.96 12.31
N GLY A 127 -9.45 16.51 11.08
CA GLY A 127 -8.42 15.83 10.30
C GLY A 127 -8.05 16.65 9.07
N GLU A 128 -6.79 16.60 8.70
CA GLU A 128 -6.22 17.32 7.56
C GLU A 128 -5.54 16.36 6.59
N ILE A 129 -5.78 16.53 5.29
CA ILE A 129 -5.06 15.85 4.21
C ILE A 129 -3.84 16.69 3.87
N CYS A 130 -2.67 16.28 4.37
CA CYS A 130 -1.44 17.04 4.15
C CYS A 130 -0.76 16.69 2.82
N SER A 131 -0.85 15.44 2.41
CA SER A 131 -0.31 14.97 1.12
C SER A 131 -1.01 13.70 0.68
N VAL A 132 -1.12 13.54 -0.65
CA VAL A 132 -1.57 12.31 -1.30
C VAL A 132 -0.72 12.12 -2.56
N ILE A 133 -0.08 10.96 -2.67
CA ILE A 133 0.76 10.61 -3.82
C ILE A 133 0.18 9.37 -4.48
N ASP A 134 -0.04 9.45 -5.79
CA ASP A 134 -0.45 8.31 -6.60
C ASP A 134 0.79 7.49 -6.96
N CYS A 135 0.87 6.28 -6.44
CA CYS A 135 1.97 5.37 -6.71
C CYS A 135 1.85 4.69 -8.09
N GLY A 136 0.80 5.04 -8.85
CA GLY A 136 0.55 4.45 -10.16
C GLY A 136 0.36 2.94 -10.06
N ALA A 137 1.25 2.23 -10.69
CA ALA A 137 1.25 0.78 -10.72
C ALA A 137 2.06 0.12 -9.58
N ILE A 138 2.73 0.91 -8.74
CA ILE A 138 3.52 0.40 -7.60
C ILE A 138 2.57 0.23 -6.42
N PRO A 139 2.58 -0.91 -5.71
CA PRO A 139 1.77 -1.10 -4.52
C PRO A 139 2.06 -0.04 -3.45
N ALA A 140 1.04 0.71 -3.06
CA ALA A 140 1.19 1.80 -2.09
C ALA A 140 1.65 1.33 -0.70
N GLU A 141 1.42 0.06 -0.37
CA GLU A 141 1.88 -0.53 0.90
C GLU A 141 3.40 -0.57 1.03
N GLY A 142 4.10 -0.79 -0.07
CA GLY A 142 5.57 -0.74 -0.07
C GLY A 142 6.05 0.67 0.28
N ALA A 143 5.46 1.69 -0.33
CA ALA A 143 5.74 3.09 -0.06
C ALA A 143 5.38 3.48 1.40
N GLU A 144 4.21 3.03 1.90
CA GLU A 144 3.81 3.23 3.30
C GLU A 144 4.82 2.60 4.25
N SER A 145 5.16 1.33 4.04
CA SER A 145 6.07 0.58 4.90
C SER A 145 7.47 1.20 4.93
N TYR A 146 7.96 1.65 3.76
CA TYR A 146 9.23 2.34 3.66
C TYR A 146 9.22 3.67 4.42
N ALA A 147 8.20 4.51 4.19
CA ALA A 147 8.09 5.78 4.90
C ALA A 147 8.00 5.61 6.43
N ARG A 148 7.23 4.61 6.89
CA ARG A 148 7.14 4.28 8.32
C ARG A 148 8.48 3.89 8.90
N ALA A 149 9.25 3.04 8.19
CA ALA A 149 10.58 2.64 8.64
C ALA A 149 11.54 3.84 8.77
N GLU A 150 11.51 4.76 7.78
CA GLU A 150 12.31 5.97 7.82
C GLU A 150 11.92 6.91 8.97
N TYR A 151 10.62 7.06 9.28
CA TYR A 151 10.17 7.87 10.42
C TYR A 151 10.50 7.22 11.77
N ILE A 152 10.41 5.90 11.91
CA ILE A 152 10.83 5.20 13.13
C ILE A 152 12.32 5.41 13.38
N LYS A 153 13.16 5.36 12.35
CA LYS A 153 14.59 5.68 12.48
C LYS A 153 14.83 7.13 12.88
N LYS A 154 14.07 8.07 12.31
CA LYS A 154 14.22 9.50 12.55
C LYS A 154 13.74 9.92 13.94
N TYR A 155 12.74 9.24 14.47
CA TYR A 155 12.08 9.54 15.75
C TYR A 155 12.02 8.29 16.63
N PRO A 156 13.17 7.75 17.07
CA PRO A 156 13.24 6.45 17.77
C PRO A 156 12.49 6.45 19.11
N ASP A 157 12.39 7.59 19.77
CA ASP A 157 11.74 7.73 21.08
C ASP A 157 10.25 8.09 20.98
N CYS A 158 9.70 8.25 19.76
CA CYS A 158 8.32 8.60 19.63
C CYS A 158 7.39 7.41 19.88
N PHE A 159 6.25 7.68 20.53
CA PHE A 159 5.20 6.69 20.60
C PHE A 159 4.55 6.54 19.21
N HIS A 160 4.65 5.35 18.65
CA HIS A 160 3.97 5.01 17.41
C HIS A 160 3.16 3.73 17.58
N LYS A 161 1.99 3.69 16.96
CA LYS A 161 1.15 2.50 16.93
C LYS A 161 0.67 2.28 15.50
N ASN A 162 1.10 1.18 14.92
CA ASN A 162 0.87 0.85 13.51
C ASN A 162 1.40 1.97 12.59
N ASP A 163 0.49 2.72 11.97
CA ASP A 163 0.73 3.76 10.96
C ASP A 163 0.60 5.19 11.54
N ARG A 164 0.53 5.33 12.87
CA ARG A 164 0.32 6.60 13.59
C ARG A 164 1.54 6.97 14.43
N PHE A 165 1.96 8.23 14.30
CA PHE A 165 3.07 8.85 15.04
C PHE A 165 2.50 9.94 15.93
N PHE A 166 2.34 9.63 17.21
CA PHE A 166 1.70 10.52 18.19
C PHE A 166 2.64 11.67 18.61
N GLY A 167 2.11 12.89 18.57
CA GLY A 167 2.85 14.10 18.92
C GLY A 167 3.96 14.49 17.91
N ILE A 168 4.10 13.76 16.82
CA ILE A 168 5.11 14.05 15.79
C ILE A 168 4.46 14.74 14.61
N ASP A 169 4.91 15.97 14.34
CA ASP A 169 4.50 16.74 13.15
C ASP A 169 5.37 16.36 11.94
N ILE A 170 4.89 15.40 11.15
CA ILE A 170 5.54 15.02 9.92
C ILE A 170 5.26 16.10 8.87
N SER A 171 6.32 16.77 8.38
CA SER A 171 6.16 17.77 7.33
C SER A 171 5.82 17.13 5.98
N THR A 172 4.95 17.80 5.22
CA THR A 172 4.59 17.40 3.85
C THR A 172 5.83 17.23 2.95
N ARG A 173 6.80 18.14 3.08
CA ARG A 173 8.05 18.07 2.30
C ARG A 173 8.82 16.79 2.60
N SER A 174 9.01 16.46 3.89
CA SER A 174 9.72 15.24 4.29
C SER A 174 8.99 13.98 3.79
N PHE A 175 7.65 13.97 3.88
CA PHE A 175 6.84 12.86 3.41
C PHE A 175 6.99 12.67 1.89
N ASN A 176 6.82 13.73 1.12
CA ASN A 176 6.93 13.68 -0.34
C ASN A 176 8.31 13.22 -0.78
N SER A 177 9.38 13.73 -0.15
CA SER A 177 10.76 13.33 -0.46
C SER A 177 10.99 11.83 -0.24
N ILE A 178 10.54 11.30 0.90
CA ILE A 178 10.67 9.85 1.21
C ILE A 178 9.89 9.00 0.21
N ILE A 179 8.65 9.37 -0.10
CA ILE A 179 7.82 8.59 -1.04
C ILE A 179 8.38 8.67 -2.45
N ASN A 180 8.77 9.86 -2.92
CA ASN A 180 9.36 10.03 -4.26
C ASN A 180 10.66 9.24 -4.40
N SER A 181 11.50 9.22 -3.36
CA SER A 181 12.71 8.39 -3.33
C SER A 181 12.38 6.90 -3.50
N TYR A 182 11.37 6.41 -2.79
CA TYR A 182 10.92 5.03 -2.92
C TYR A 182 10.40 4.71 -4.34
N LEU A 183 9.66 5.64 -4.94
CA LEU A 183 9.09 5.48 -6.27
C LEU A 183 10.12 5.67 -7.40
N GLY A 184 11.34 6.08 -7.08
CA GLY A 184 12.38 6.42 -8.06
C GLY A 184 12.02 7.66 -8.88
N MET A 185 11.22 8.56 -8.32
CA MET A 185 10.87 9.85 -8.89
C MET A 185 11.93 10.88 -8.43
N GLU A 186 12.60 11.53 -9.38
CA GLU A 186 13.51 12.63 -9.05
C GLU A 186 12.74 13.78 -8.40
N GLU A 187 13.31 14.36 -7.34
CA GLU A 187 12.79 15.60 -6.79
C GLU A 187 12.91 16.68 -7.88
N THR A 188 11.78 17.22 -8.32
CA THR A 188 11.80 18.43 -9.14
C THR A 188 12.35 19.55 -8.24
N PRO A 189 13.51 20.14 -8.55
CA PRO A 189 14.01 21.25 -7.74
C PRO A 189 12.99 22.39 -7.78
N ALA A 190 12.64 22.89 -6.60
CA ALA A 190 11.72 24.00 -6.40
C ALA A 190 12.36 25.32 -6.85
#